data_66bb9f25307da8e2ed0526a00ec183c9
#
_entry.id   66bb9f25307da8e2ed0526a00ec183c9
#
_cell.length_a   1.000
_cell.length_b   1.000
_cell.length_c   1.000
_cell.angle_alpha   90.00
_cell.angle_beta   90.00
_cell.angle_gamma   90.00
#
_symmetry.space_group_name_H-M   'P 1'
#
loop_
_entity.id
_entity.type
_entity.pdbx_description
1 polymer ?
#
loop_
_entity_poly.entity_id
_entity_poly.type
_entity_poly.pdbx_seq_one_letter_code
_entity_poly.pdbx_strand_id
1 'polypeptide(L)'
;MSYIDFMSVVHKSTQRDYLGRVNDPEYPKARAAELGKQWAFDYWDGDRRVNYGGYRYMEGRWEKVAKAMADHYGLKAGDKILDIGCGKGFLMFDFTKVVPGIEVYGLDVSEYAYQNSKEEIREFITLGNANKLPYEDNSFDFVYSLNTLHNLESFDLYDALKEIQRVSKGRSYLCVESYRNEIEKANLLYWQVTCEAFNNPKEWEWWFKLTGYTGDYSFIYFE
;
A
#
# COMPACT_ATOMS: atom_id res chain seq x y z
N MET A 1 6.65 16.51 -6.84
CA MET A 1 6.47 15.11 -7.27
C MET A 1 7.83 14.57 -7.71
N SER A 2 8.40 13.67 -6.92
CA SER A 2 9.72 13.08 -7.15
C SER A 2 9.67 11.57 -6.93
N TYR A 3 10.51 10.84 -7.66
CA TYR A 3 10.72 9.41 -7.40
C TYR A 3 11.63 9.26 -6.17
N ILE A 4 11.13 8.63 -5.10
CA ILE A 4 11.87 8.41 -3.86
C ILE A 4 11.55 7.00 -3.35
N ASP A 5 12.52 6.12 -3.28
CA ASP A 5 12.31 4.73 -2.87
C ASP A 5 12.59 4.53 -1.37
N PHE A 6 11.59 4.78 -0.52
CA PHE A 6 11.65 4.46 0.91
C PHE A 6 11.57 2.96 1.19
N MET A 7 11.10 2.16 0.23
CA MET A 7 10.97 0.72 0.43
C MET A 7 12.30 -0.01 0.31
N SER A 8 13.30 0.56 -0.37
CA SER A 8 14.64 -0.03 -0.55
C SER A 8 15.37 -0.37 0.75
N VAL A 9 15.01 0.27 1.87
CA VAL A 9 15.59 -0.03 3.20
C VAL A 9 15.14 -1.38 3.77
N VAL A 10 14.02 -1.94 3.27
CA VAL A 10 13.45 -3.22 3.72
C VAL A 10 13.19 -4.21 2.58
N HIS A 11 13.20 -3.75 1.34
CA HIS A 11 12.89 -4.52 0.15
C HIS A 11 13.78 -4.11 -1.02
N LYS A 12 14.69 -4.98 -1.47
CA LYS A 12 15.66 -4.66 -2.52
C LYS A 12 15.25 -5.16 -3.90
N SER A 13 14.65 -6.35 -3.97
CA SER A 13 14.15 -6.93 -5.22
C SER A 13 13.05 -7.93 -4.94
N THR A 14 12.19 -8.16 -5.95
CA THR A 14 11.13 -9.16 -5.90
C THR A 14 11.45 -10.26 -6.91
N GLN A 15 11.90 -11.40 -6.40
CA GLN A 15 12.09 -12.62 -7.20
C GLN A 15 11.17 -13.71 -6.65
N ARG A 16 10.46 -14.41 -7.54
CA ARG A 16 9.44 -15.40 -7.19
C ARG A 16 9.46 -16.57 -8.17
N ASP A 17 8.86 -17.67 -7.79
CA ASP A 17 8.54 -18.77 -8.71
C ASP A 17 7.25 -18.43 -9.47
N TYR A 18 7.40 -17.66 -10.56
CA TYR A 18 6.28 -17.16 -11.36
C TYR A 18 5.53 -18.28 -12.08
N LEU A 19 6.25 -19.28 -12.60
CA LEU A 19 5.65 -20.40 -13.33
C LEU A 19 4.96 -21.37 -12.38
N GLY A 20 5.55 -21.66 -11.22
CA GLY A 20 4.91 -22.42 -10.16
C GLY A 20 3.62 -21.79 -9.70
N ARG A 21 3.60 -20.45 -9.59
CA ARG A 21 2.40 -19.69 -9.24
C ARG A 21 1.24 -19.90 -10.23
N VAL A 22 1.53 -19.83 -11.53
CA VAL A 22 0.49 -19.94 -12.58
C VAL A 22 -0.01 -21.38 -12.71
N ASN A 23 0.88 -22.36 -12.53
CA ASN A 23 0.62 -23.78 -12.76
C ASN A 23 0.18 -24.53 -11.49
N ASP A 24 -0.06 -23.86 -10.36
CA ASP A 24 -0.49 -24.53 -9.13
C ASP A 24 -1.83 -25.25 -9.35
N PRO A 25 -1.91 -26.58 -9.14
CA PRO A 25 -3.11 -27.34 -9.43
C PRO A 25 -4.24 -27.14 -8.40
N GLU A 26 -3.89 -26.75 -7.17
CA GLU A 26 -4.85 -26.56 -6.08
C GLU A 26 -5.33 -25.10 -5.99
N TYR A 27 -4.41 -24.17 -6.25
CA TYR A 27 -4.67 -22.73 -6.26
C TYR A 27 -4.31 -22.10 -7.62
N PRO A 28 -5.00 -22.49 -8.71
CA PRO A 28 -4.79 -21.83 -9.99
C PRO A 28 -5.09 -20.33 -9.81
N LYS A 29 -4.39 -19.50 -10.60
CA LYS A 29 -4.40 -18.03 -10.40
C LYS A 29 -5.80 -17.43 -10.26
N ALA A 30 -6.78 -17.89 -11.03
CA ALA A 30 -8.15 -17.41 -10.94
C ALA A 30 -8.78 -17.66 -9.55
N ARG A 31 -8.62 -18.88 -9.01
CA ARG A 31 -9.09 -19.21 -7.67
C ARG A 31 -8.37 -18.41 -6.58
N ALA A 32 -7.05 -18.29 -6.70
CA ALA A 32 -6.28 -17.48 -5.76
C ALA A 32 -6.72 -16.00 -5.80
N ALA A 33 -7.07 -15.46 -6.97
CA ALA A 33 -7.60 -14.11 -7.12
C ALA A 33 -8.99 -13.95 -6.47
N GLU A 34 -9.91 -14.91 -6.69
CA GLU A 34 -11.24 -14.90 -6.06
C GLU A 34 -11.17 -14.88 -4.52
N LEU A 35 -10.25 -15.68 -3.95
CA LEU A 35 -10.03 -15.70 -2.50
C LEU A 35 -9.31 -14.43 -2.02
N GLY A 36 -8.27 -14.02 -2.73
CA GLY A 36 -7.45 -12.85 -2.36
C GLY A 36 -8.25 -11.54 -2.36
N LYS A 37 -9.13 -11.36 -3.36
CA LYS A 37 -9.96 -10.16 -3.50
C LYS A 37 -11.08 -10.03 -2.46
N GLN A 38 -11.28 -11.04 -1.62
CA GLN A 38 -12.16 -10.92 -0.45
C GLN A 38 -11.53 -10.13 0.69
N TRP A 39 -10.21 -9.88 0.65
CA TRP A 39 -9.44 -9.18 1.68
C TRP A 39 -9.61 -9.76 3.08
N ALA A 40 -9.97 -11.07 3.17
CA ALA A 40 -10.26 -11.81 4.37
C ALA A 40 -9.05 -12.68 4.82
N PHE A 41 -9.29 -13.68 5.66
CA PHE A 41 -8.26 -14.59 6.18
C PHE A 41 -7.33 -15.14 5.11
N ASP A 42 -7.87 -15.58 3.97
CA ASP A 42 -7.06 -16.19 2.89
C ASP A 42 -6.03 -15.23 2.30
N TYR A 43 -6.35 -13.94 2.21
CA TYR A 43 -5.41 -12.90 1.76
C TYR A 43 -4.28 -12.68 2.76
N TRP A 44 -4.58 -12.58 4.05
CA TRP A 44 -3.63 -12.18 5.08
C TRP A 44 -2.86 -13.34 5.71
N ASP A 45 -3.57 -14.33 6.23
CA ASP A 45 -3.01 -15.36 7.09
C ASP A 45 -3.28 -16.80 6.56
N GLY A 46 -3.98 -16.94 5.44
CA GLY A 46 -4.28 -18.21 4.79
C GLY A 46 -3.08 -18.84 4.08
N ASP A 47 -3.33 -19.60 3.03
CA ASP A 47 -2.28 -20.27 2.28
C ASP A 47 -1.38 -19.27 1.53
N ARG A 48 -0.06 -19.45 1.61
CA ARG A 48 0.93 -18.62 0.91
C ARG A 48 0.73 -18.59 -0.61
N ARG A 49 0.08 -19.59 -1.17
CA ARG A 49 -0.28 -19.66 -2.59
C ARG A 49 -1.44 -18.71 -2.95
N VAL A 50 -2.20 -18.24 -1.98
CA VAL A 50 -3.19 -17.17 -2.21
C VAL A 50 -2.50 -15.81 -2.15
N ASN A 51 -1.90 -15.42 -1.00
CA ASN A 51 -1.15 -14.17 -0.92
C ASN A 51 -0.08 -14.19 0.19
N TYR A 52 -0.29 -13.51 1.32
CA TYR A 52 0.77 -13.30 2.33
C TYR A 52 1.22 -14.56 3.05
N GLY A 53 0.31 -15.50 3.34
CA GLY A 53 0.65 -16.73 4.06
C GLY A 53 1.08 -16.48 5.52
N GLY A 54 0.47 -15.48 6.17
CA GLY A 54 0.80 -15.03 7.52
C GLY A 54 1.44 -13.65 7.54
N TYR A 55 0.62 -12.59 7.54
CA TYR A 55 1.09 -11.21 7.64
C TYR A 55 1.22 -10.81 9.11
N ARG A 56 2.44 -10.88 9.64
CA ARG A 56 2.76 -10.68 11.05
C ARG A 56 3.66 -9.47 11.26
N TYR A 57 3.50 -8.81 12.41
CA TYR A 57 4.42 -7.76 12.81
C TYR A 57 5.83 -8.33 13.03
N MET A 58 6.80 -7.68 12.44
CA MET A 58 8.24 -7.97 12.62
C MET A 58 8.88 -6.73 13.20
N GLU A 59 9.36 -6.82 14.44
CA GLU A 59 9.96 -5.71 15.16
C GLU A 59 11.13 -5.09 14.38
N GLY A 60 11.18 -3.76 14.35
CA GLY A 60 12.22 -3.00 13.67
C GLY A 60 12.16 -2.99 12.14
N ARG A 61 11.27 -3.78 11.51
CA ARG A 61 11.17 -3.81 10.05
C ARG A 61 10.64 -2.49 9.49
N TRP A 62 9.47 -2.08 9.94
CA TRP A 62 8.80 -0.88 9.45
C TRP A 62 9.35 0.41 10.07
N GLU A 63 10.03 0.33 11.23
CA GLU A 63 10.73 1.47 11.85
C GLU A 63 11.71 2.15 10.89
N LYS A 64 12.41 1.36 10.07
CA LYS A 64 13.36 1.90 9.06
C LYS A 64 12.64 2.73 8.00
N VAL A 65 11.46 2.28 7.55
CA VAL A 65 10.64 2.99 6.57
C VAL A 65 10.03 4.23 7.21
N ALA A 66 9.42 4.09 8.39
CA ALA A 66 8.86 5.21 9.16
C ALA A 66 9.91 6.30 9.42
N LYS A 67 11.13 5.91 9.82
CA LYS A 67 12.22 6.85 10.04
C LYS A 67 12.64 7.58 8.77
N ALA A 68 12.81 6.85 7.66
CA ALA A 68 13.21 7.46 6.39
C ALA A 68 12.17 8.47 5.90
N MET A 69 10.88 8.13 6.02
CA MET A 69 9.77 9.04 5.67
C MET A 69 9.70 10.24 6.64
N ALA A 70 9.81 9.99 7.95
CA ALA A 70 9.75 11.06 8.95
C ALA A 70 10.89 12.08 8.77
N ASP A 71 12.10 11.59 8.54
CA ASP A 71 13.28 12.45 8.31
C ASP A 71 13.11 13.27 7.01
N HIS A 72 12.63 12.64 5.93
CA HIS A 72 12.46 13.30 4.63
C HIS A 72 11.38 14.38 4.66
N TYR A 73 10.20 14.05 5.24
CA TYR A 73 9.07 14.99 5.30
C TYR A 73 9.10 15.92 6.52
N GLY A 74 10.09 15.77 7.41
CA GLY A 74 10.21 16.58 8.62
C GLY A 74 9.03 16.42 9.56
N LEU A 75 8.54 15.16 9.71
CA LEU A 75 7.40 14.85 10.58
C LEU A 75 7.76 15.01 12.06
N LYS A 76 6.84 15.50 12.85
CA LYS A 76 7.05 15.82 14.26
C LYS A 76 5.81 15.53 15.10
N ALA A 77 5.96 15.60 16.41
CA ALA A 77 4.83 15.50 17.36
C ALA A 77 3.71 16.48 17.00
N GLY A 78 2.47 16.01 17.03
CA GLY A 78 1.26 16.75 16.67
C GLY A 78 0.94 16.76 15.17
N ASP A 79 1.82 16.30 14.29
CA ASP A 79 1.47 16.09 12.88
C ASP A 79 0.48 14.92 12.76
N LYS A 80 -0.52 15.07 11.88
CA LYS A 80 -1.52 14.04 11.55
C LYS A 80 -1.12 13.31 10.29
N ILE A 81 -0.99 11.99 10.35
CA ILE A 81 -0.67 11.18 9.19
C ILE A 81 -1.76 10.16 8.88
N LEU A 82 -1.99 9.88 7.59
CA LEU A 82 -2.98 8.91 7.12
C LEU A 82 -2.31 7.83 6.26
N ASP A 83 -2.55 6.56 6.64
CA ASP A 83 -2.17 5.37 5.89
C ASP A 83 -3.39 4.82 5.13
N ILE A 84 -3.37 4.87 3.80
CA ILE A 84 -4.46 4.36 2.95
C ILE A 84 -4.13 2.96 2.46
N GLY A 85 -4.96 1.98 2.86
CA GLY A 85 -4.68 0.56 2.74
C GLY A 85 -3.71 0.10 3.82
N CYS A 86 -3.97 0.52 5.06
CA CYS A 86 -3.07 0.32 6.20
C CYS A 86 -2.92 -1.15 6.64
N GLY A 87 -3.82 -2.04 6.18
CA GLY A 87 -3.85 -3.44 6.58
C GLY A 87 -3.93 -3.60 8.10
N LYS A 88 -2.99 -4.35 8.67
CA LYS A 88 -2.92 -4.55 10.12
C LYS A 88 -2.22 -3.41 10.88
N GLY A 89 -1.94 -2.27 10.23
CA GLY A 89 -1.44 -1.04 10.83
C GLY A 89 0.02 -1.09 11.32
N PHE A 90 0.84 -1.98 10.80
CA PHE A 90 2.20 -2.18 11.31
C PHE A 90 3.11 -0.96 11.09
N LEU A 91 3.02 -0.28 9.95
CA LEU A 91 3.77 0.94 9.69
C LEU A 91 3.25 2.12 10.53
N MET A 92 1.93 2.25 10.70
CA MET A 92 1.32 3.24 11.59
C MET A 92 1.87 3.10 13.02
N PHE A 93 1.91 1.86 13.53
CA PHE A 93 2.47 1.58 14.85
C PHE A 93 3.94 1.97 14.96
N ASP A 94 4.76 1.66 13.96
CA ASP A 94 6.16 2.03 13.98
C ASP A 94 6.38 3.54 13.83
N PHE A 95 5.48 4.28 13.17
CA PHE A 95 5.51 5.76 13.20
C PHE A 95 5.35 6.32 14.61
N THR A 96 4.49 5.74 15.46
CA THR A 96 4.33 6.22 16.84
C THR A 96 5.59 6.04 17.69
N LYS A 97 6.42 5.03 17.37
CA LYS A 97 7.71 4.82 18.02
C LYS A 97 8.78 5.79 17.52
N VAL A 98 8.83 6.01 16.20
CA VAL A 98 9.86 6.83 15.54
C VAL A 98 9.62 8.32 15.81
N VAL A 99 8.37 8.75 15.84
CA VAL A 99 7.98 10.14 16.09
C VAL A 99 7.01 10.17 17.27
N PRO A 100 7.50 10.17 18.51
CA PRO A 100 6.63 10.23 19.69
C PRO A 100 5.72 11.45 19.66
N GLY A 101 4.41 11.22 19.82
CA GLY A 101 3.39 12.26 19.76
C GLY A 101 2.83 12.55 18.37
N ILE A 102 3.19 11.79 17.33
CA ILE A 102 2.52 11.84 16.03
C ILE A 102 1.12 11.25 16.15
N GLU A 103 0.15 11.82 15.44
CA GLU A 103 -1.22 11.33 15.38
C GLU A 103 -1.39 10.45 14.13
N VAL A 104 -1.65 9.14 14.33
CA VAL A 104 -1.77 8.18 13.22
C VAL A 104 -3.23 7.86 12.93
N TYR A 105 -3.59 7.80 11.66
CA TYR A 105 -4.89 7.40 11.17
C TYR A 105 -4.69 6.38 10.04
N GLY A 106 -5.56 5.38 9.98
CA GLY A 106 -5.55 4.36 8.94
C GLY A 106 -6.91 4.19 8.29
N LEU A 107 -6.90 3.77 7.03
CA LEU A 107 -8.11 3.35 6.32
C LEU A 107 -7.80 2.05 5.57
N ASP A 108 -8.67 1.05 5.74
CA ASP A 108 -8.60 -0.21 5.00
C ASP A 108 -10.00 -0.78 4.75
N VAL A 109 -10.15 -1.56 3.69
CA VAL A 109 -11.42 -2.24 3.36
C VAL A 109 -11.58 -3.56 4.11
N SER A 110 -10.49 -4.13 4.62
CA SER A 110 -10.42 -5.44 5.22
C SER A 110 -10.87 -5.43 6.69
N GLU A 111 -12.07 -5.93 6.95
CA GLU A 111 -12.53 -6.18 8.32
C GLU A 111 -11.61 -7.17 9.05
N TYR A 112 -11.10 -8.19 8.34
CA TYR A 112 -10.15 -9.14 8.92
C TYR A 112 -8.85 -8.46 9.36
N ALA A 113 -8.27 -7.59 8.52
CA ALA A 113 -7.07 -6.84 8.89
C ALA A 113 -7.31 -5.93 10.08
N TYR A 114 -8.44 -5.22 10.12
CA TYR A 114 -8.86 -4.40 11.26
C TYR A 114 -8.92 -5.22 12.55
N GLN A 115 -9.62 -6.36 12.56
CA GLN A 115 -9.76 -7.22 13.74
C GLN A 115 -8.43 -7.81 14.21
N ASN A 116 -7.47 -8.00 13.29
CA ASN A 116 -6.14 -8.56 13.56
C ASN A 116 -5.02 -7.51 13.49
N SER A 117 -5.37 -6.23 13.58
CA SER A 117 -4.40 -5.13 13.61
C SER A 117 -3.66 -5.05 14.96
N LYS A 118 -2.59 -4.26 14.97
CA LYS A 118 -1.91 -3.91 16.23
C LYS A 118 -2.91 -3.25 17.18
N GLU A 119 -3.01 -3.79 18.39
CA GLU A 119 -3.99 -3.35 19.40
C GLU A 119 -3.84 -1.86 19.71
N GLU A 120 -2.59 -1.40 19.80
CA GLU A 120 -2.24 -0.02 20.20
C GLU A 120 -2.71 1.05 19.21
N ILE A 121 -3.01 0.66 17.96
CA ILE A 121 -3.45 1.61 16.91
C ILE A 121 -4.80 1.24 16.29
N ARG A 122 -5.45 0.18 16.75
CA ARG A 122 -6.72 -0.31 16.16
C ARG A 122 -7.82 0.73 16.17
N GLU A 123 -7.95 1.49 17.24
CA GLU A 123 -8.97 2.53 17.37
C GLU A 123 -8.82 3.68 16.36
N PHE A 124 -7.62 3.83 15.76
CA PHE A 124 -7.32 4.83 14.74
C PHE A 124 -7.52 4.33 13.30
N ILE A 125 -7.98 3.09 13.13
CA ILE A 125 -8.27 2.51 11.81
C ILE A 125 -9.76 2.64 11.50
N THR A 126 -10.06 3.23 10.36
CA THR A 126 -11.41 3.32 9.79
C THR A 126 -11.61 2.26 8.71
N LEU A 127 -12.71 1.52 8.75
CA LEU A 127 -13.11 0.64 7.65
C LEU A 127 -13.72 1.49 6.53
N GLY A 128 -13.14 1.41 5.32
CA GLY A 128 -13.60 2.22 4.20
C GLY A 128 -12.82 1.97 2.93
N ASN A 129 -13.28 2.57 1.82
CA ASN A 129 -12.63 2.49 0.52
C ASN A 129 -11.84 3.78 0.23
N ALA A 130 -10.70 3.64 -0.41
CA ALA A 130 -9.81 4.75 -0.78
C ALA A 130 -10.45 5.74 -1.78
N ASN A 131 -11.45 5.31 -2.56
CA ASN A 131 -12.15 6.16 -3.52
C ASN A 131 -13.07 7.22 -2.88
N LYS A 132 -13.32 7.13 -1.57
CA LYS A 132 -14.12 8.10 -0.82
C LYS A 132 -13.66 8.14 0.64
N LEU A 133 -12.80 9.08 0.96
CA LEU A 133 -12.24 9.24 2.29
C LEU A 133 -13.18 10.02 3.22
N PRO A 134 -13.51 9.52 4.42
CA PRO A 134 -14.42 10.18 5.36
C PRO A 134 -13.73 11.31 6.15
N TYR A 135 -12.87 12.08 5.49
CA TYR A 135 -12.10 13.17 6.10
C TYR A 135 -12.29 14.47 5.34
N GLU A 136 -12.13 15.57 6.03
CA GLU A 136 -12.20 16.92 5.45
C GLU A 136 -10.96 17.23 4.59
N ASP A 137 -11.09 18.25 3.72
CA ASP A 137 -9.98 18.75 2.93
C ASP A 137 -8.82 19.22 3.81
N ASN A 138 -7.59 18.94 3.39
CA ASN A 138 -6.38 19.36 4.11
C ASN A 138 -6.33 18.94 5.59
N SER A 139 -6.83 17.73 5.91
CA SER A 139 -6.88 17.22 7.29
C SER A 139 -5.54 16.67 7.76
N PHE A 140 -4.66 16.22 6.84
CA PHE A 140 -3.46 15.48 7.19
C PHE A 140 -2.19 16.19 6.74
N ASP A 141 -1.19 16.17 7.63
CA ASP A 141 0.14 16.73 7.36
C ASP A 141 0.98 15.83 6.45
N PHE A 142 0.69 14.52 6.45
CA PHE A 142 1.26 13.55 5.53
C PHE A 142 0.27 12.43 5.22
N VAL A 143 0.11 12.09 3.94
CA VAL A 143 -0.74 10.98 3.48
C VAL A 143 0.11 9.99 2.70
N TYR A 144 0.01 8.71 3.02
CA TYR A 144 0.75 7.69 2.27
C TYR A 144 -0.09 6.46 1.97
N SER A 145 0.33 5.73 0.95
CA SER A 145 -0.25 4.44 0.59
C SER A 145 0.84 3.50 0.05
N LEU A 146 0.96 2.32 0.63
CA LEU A 146 1.95 1.33 0.24
C LEU A 146 1.28 0.07 -0.29
N ASN A 147 1.57 -0.29 -1.54
CA ASN A 147 1.12 -1.53 -2.17
C ASN A 147 -0.40 -1.74 -2.15
N THR A 148 -1.17 -0.68 -2.30
CA THR A 148 -2.63 -0.70 -2.22
C THR A 148 -3.28 -0.27 -3.53
N LEU A 149 -2.91 0.90 -4.08
CA LEU A 149 -3.66 1.55 -5.15
C LEU A 149 -3.66 0.78 -6.47
N HIS A 150 -2.64 -0.05 -6.74
CA HIS A 150 -2.63 -0.90 -7.93
C HIS A 150 -3.71 -2.00 -7.90
N ASN A 151 -4.35 -2.23 -6.76
CA ASN A 151 -5.47 -3.18 -6.62
C ASN A 151 -6.83 -2.56 -6.95
N LEU A 152 -6.89 -1.27 -7.24
CA LEU A 152 -8.12 -0.57 -7.57
C LEU A 152 -8.41 -0.62 -9.08
N GLU A 153 -9.69 -0.78 -9.43
CA GLU A 153 -10.15 -0.57 -10.80
C GLU A 153 -9.93 0.90 -11.21
N SER A 154 -9.86 1.15 -12.51
CA SER A 154 -9.45 2.46 -13.04
C SER A 154 -10.27 3.65 -12.51
N PHE A 155 -11.60 3.49 -12.34
CA PHE A 155 -12.46 4.55 -11.82
C PHE A 155 -12.23 4.80 -10.32
N ASP A 156 -12.06 3.73 -9.53
CA ASP A 156 -11.73 3.84 -8.11
C ASP A 156 -10.32 4.40 -7.88
N LEU A 157 -9.36 4.03 -8.74
CA LEU A 157 -8.00 4.57 -8.72
C LEU A 157 -8.01 6.08 -9.00
N TYR A 158 -8.82 6.53 -9.98
CA TYR A 158 -8.96 7.95 -10.28
C TYR A 158 -9.47 8.73 -9.07
N ASP A 159 -10.54 8.24 -8.44
CA ASP A 159 -11.14 8.89 -7.29
C ASP A 159 -10.19 8.83 -6.07
N ALA A 160 -9.54 7.70 -5.82
CA ALA A 160 -8.59 7.56 -4.71
C ALA A 160 -7.41 8.54 -4.81
N LEU A 161 -6.83 8.72 -5.99
CA LEU A 161 -5.74 9.68 -6.21
C LEU A 161 -6.21 11.13 -5.96
N LYS A 162 -7.44 11.48 -6.34
CA LYS A 162 -8.03 12.79 -6.05
C LYS A 162 -8.30 12.98 -4.56
N GLU A 163 -8.81 11.94 -3.90
CA GLU A 163 -9.07 11.97 -2.47
C GLU A 163 -7.78 12.15 -1.65
N ILE A 164 -6.70 11.42 -2.01
CA ILE A 164 -5.38 11.60 -1.41
C ILE A 164 -4.91 13.05 -1.51
N GLN A 165 -5.04 13.65 -2.71
CA GLN A 165 -4.67 15.05 -2.92
C GLN A 165 -5.56 16.00 -2.12
N ARG A 166 -6.87 15.71 -2.02
CA ARG A 166 -7.86 16.53 -1.30
C ARG A 166 -7.59 16.58 0.20
N VAL A 167 -7.34 15.43 0.83
CA VAL A 167 -7.17 15.35 2.29
C VAL A 167 -5.77 15.75 2.76
N SER A 168 -4.79 15.77 1.86
CA SER A 168 -3.39 16.12 2.17
C SER A 168 -3.17 17.65 2.18
N LYS A 169 -2.40 18.13 3.15
CA LYS A 169 -1.86 19.50 3.17
C LYS A 169 -0.68 19.72 2.20
N GLY A 170 -0.43 18.76 1.29
CA GLY A 170 0.59 18.84 0.24
C GLY A 170 1.78 17.88 0.38
N ARG A 171 1.87 17.12 1.47
CA ARG A 171 2.88 16.05 1.61
C ARG A 171 2.21 14.69 1.47
N SER A 172 2.54 13.95 0.41
CA SER A 172 2.04 12.59 0.22
C SER A 172 3.04 11.68 -0.49
N TYR A 173 2.88 10.37 -0.29
CA TYR A 173 3.74 9.36 -0.87
C TYR A 173 2.96 8.12 -1.28
N LEU A 174 3.26 7.61 -2.47
CA LEU A 174 2.67 6.39 -3.01
C LEU A 174 3.75 5.38 -3.40
N CYS A 175 3.58 4.13 -2.97
CA CYS A 175 4.33 3.01 -3.50
C CYS A 175 3.38 2.05 -4.18
N VAL A 176 3.59 1.80 -5.48
CA VAL A 176 2.75 0.92 -6.29
C VAL A 176 3.60 -0.08 -7.08
N GLU A 177 2.98 -1.16 -7.53
CA GLU A 177 3.64 -2.12 -8.41
C GLU A 177 3.68 -1.61 -9.84
N SER A 178 4.77 -1.94 -10.55
CA SER A 178 5.02 -1.49 -11.91
C SER A 178 5.97 -2.44 -12.63
N TYR A 179 6.23 -2.19 -13.91
CA TYR A 179 7.16 -2.96 -14.74
C TYR A 179 7.91 -2.03 -15.71
N ARG A 180 9.17 -2.35 -15.98
CA ARG A 180 10.05 -1.56 -16.86
C ARG A 180 10.20 -2.16 -18.27
N ASN A 181 9.89 -3.46 -18.40
CA ASN A 181 10.05 -4.23 -19.63
C ASN A 181 9.03 -5.38 -19.66
N GLU A 182 8.96 -6.09 -20.81
CA GLU A 182 7.99 -7.18 -21.00
C GLU A 182 8.23 -8.40 -20.10
N ILE A 183 9.46 -8.65 -19.65
CA ILE A 183 9.76 -9.74 -18.70
C ILE A 183 9.12 -9.41 -17.35
N GLU A 184 9.39 -8.24 -16.81
CA GLU A 184 8.80 -7.77 -15.54
C GLU A 184 7.28 -7.68 -15.61
N LYS A 185 6.74 -7.26 -16.78
CA LYS A 185 5.30 -7.26 -17.01
C LYS A 185 4.70 -8.65 -16.92
N ALA A 186 5.31 -9.64 -17.58
CA ALA A 186 4.87 -11.03 -17.50
C ALA A 186 4.99 -11.56 -16.07
N ASN A 187 6.07 -11.28 -15.38
CA ASN A 187 6.29 -11.69 -13.98
C ASN A 187 5.21 -11.10 -13.06
N LEU A 188 4.92 -9.81 -13.17
CA LEU A 188 3.86 -9.14 -12.42
C LEU A 188 2.49 -9.76 -12.72
N LEU A 189 2.15 -9.98 -13.99
CA LEU A 189 0.92 -10.64 -14.40
C LEU A 189 0.81 -12.08 -13.88
N TYR A 190 1.90 -12.82 -13.81
CA TYR A 190 1.90 -14.19 -13.28
C TYR A 190 1.77 -14.22 -11.76
N TRP A 191 2.41 -13.29 -11.07
CA TRP A 191 2.45 -13.29 -9.61
C TRP A 191 1.19 -12.73 -8.98
N GLN A 192 0.76 -11.55 -9.41
CA GLN A 192 -0.29 -10.81 -8.72
C GLN A 192 -1.69 -11.39 -8.96
N VAL A 193 -2.44 -11.53 -7.87
CA VAL A 193 -3.81 -12.04 -7.87
C VAL A 193 -4.86 -10.96 -7.62
N THR A 194 -4.46 -9.82 -7.05
CA THR A 194 -5.37 -8.72 -6.68
C THR A 194 -5.15 -7.45 -7.50
N CYS A 195 -4.03 -7.34 -8.24
CA CYS A 195 -3.71 -6.17 -9.04
C CYS A 195 -4.71 -6.00 -10.19
N GLU A 196 -5.26 -4.79 -10.33
CA GLU A 196 -6.15 -4.36 -11.43
C GLU A 196 -5.44 -3.33 -12.34
N ALA A 197 -4.59 -2.48 -11.78
CA ALA A 197 -3.88 -1.43 -12.51
C ALA A 197 -2.45 -1.86 -12.87
N PHE A 198 -2.31 -2.60 -13.98
CA PHE A 198 -1.02 -3.04 -14.52
C PHE A 198 -0.39 -1.92 -15.36
N ASN A 199 0.20 -0.93 -14.72
CA ASN A 199 0.76 0.25 -15.35
C ASN A 199 2.30 0.26 -15.32
N ASN A 200 2.93 0.70 -16.42
CA ASN A 200 4.36 1.04 -16.41
C ASN A 200 4.59 2.43 -15.75
N PRO A 201 5.84 2.84 -15.48
CA PRO A 201 6.12 4.12 -14.81
C PRO A 201 5.51 5.34 -15.52
N LYS A 202 5.52 5.36 -16.85
CA LYS A 202 4.94 6.49 -17.63
C LYS A 202 3.42 6.55 -17.51
N GLU A 203 2.76 5.40 -17.47
CA GLU A 203 1.31 5.32 -17.25
C GLU A 203 0.94 5.75 -15.85
N TRP A 204 1.71 5.34 -14.81
CA TRP A 204 1.53 5.86 -13.44
C TRP A 204 1.73 7.37 -13.36
N GLU A 205 2.78 7.92 -13.96
CA GLU A 205 3.01 9.37 -14.01
C GLU A 205 1.89 10.11 -14.76
N TRP A 206 1.30 9.48 -15.79
CA TRP A 206 0.13 10.02 -16.47
C TRP A 206 -1.10 10.05 -15.56
N TRP A 207 -1.35 8.98 -14.78
CA TRP A 207 -2.40 8.94 -13.76
C TRP A 207 -2.22 10.06 -12.73
N PHE A 208 -1.01 10.27 -12.23
CA PHE A 208 -0.71 11.33 -11.27
C PHE A 208 -1.02 12.72 -11.84
N LYS A 209 -0.62 12.97 -13.07
CA LYS A 209 -0.92 14.23 -13.78
C LYS A 209 -2.41 14.42 -14.01
N LEU A 210 -3.12 13.37 -14.47
CA LEU A 210 -4.55 13.40 -14.75
C LEU A 210 -5.37 13.77 -13.51
N THR A 211 -4.98 13.26 -12.35
CA THR A 211 -5.70 13.44 -11.08
C THR A 211 -5.22 14.65 -10.27
N GLY A 212 -4.15 15.31 -10.72
CA GLY A 212 -3.54 16.43 -10.00
C GLY A 212 -2.76 16.01 -8.75
N TYR A 213 -2.36 14.74 -8.65
CA TYR A 213 -1.50 14.27 -7.57
C TYR A 213 -0.12 14.93 -7.65
N THR A 214 0.36 15.50 -6.54
CA THR A 214 1.63 16.25 -6.47
C THR A 214 2.66 15.64 -5.52
N GLY A 215 2.30 14.58 -4.82
CA GLY A 215 3.17 13.89 -3.86
C GLY A 215 4.31 13.08 -4.52
N ASP A 216 5.15 12.50 -3.69
CA ASP A 216 6.24 11.65 -4.16
C ASP A 216 5.78 10.21 -4.35
N TYR A 217 6.59 9.41 -5.07
CA TYR A 217 6.22 8.04 -5.40
C TYR A 217 7.42 7.12 -5.58
N SER A 218 7.17 5.81 -5.50
CA SER A 218 8.10 4.77 -5.95
C SER A 218 7.36 3.57 -6.53
N PHE A 219 8.13 2.65 -7.11
CA PHE A 219 7.61 1.45 -7.72
C PHE A 219 8.28 0.19 -7.15
N ILE A 220 7.50 -0.89 -7.07
CA ILE A 220 8.01 -2.24 -6.87
C ILE A 220 7.99 -2.98 -8.20
N TYR A 221 9.10 -3.60 -8.55
CA TYR A 221 9.27 -4.38 -9.78
C TYR A 221 9.45 -5.86 -9.48
N PHE A 222 8.98 -6.71 -10.37
CA PHE A 222 9.09 -8.18 -10.29
C PHE A 222 10.14 -8.66 -11.28
N GLU A 223 11.37 -8.87 -10.81
CA GLU A 223 12.55 -9.25 -11.59
C GLU A 223 12.68 -10.77 -11.80
#